data_82ecc09a823bd07c0c980a4e5cea66fc
#
_entry.id   82ecc09a823bd07c0c980a4e5cea66fc
#
_cell.length_a   1.000
_cell.length_b   1.000
_cell.length_c   1.000
_cell.angle_alpha   90.00
_cell.angle_beta   90.00
_cell.angle_gamma   90.00
#
_symmetry.space_group_name_H-M   'P 1'
#
loop_
_entity.id
_entity.type
_entity.pdbx_description
1 polymer ?
#
loop_
_entity_poly.entity_id
_entity_poly.type
_entity_poly.pdbx_seq_one_letter_code
_entity_poly.pdbx_strand_id
1 'polypeptide(L)'
;QFAIDPEQTIFDAIQRGVIKEDAVSVSKVLFMTTELDKKQIGSYLSRIENVKVLKSFIDRFKFHHCRIDDALRVFMLSIRLPNDLQAVEVLLATFASQWSAVNQAIGISQPLALRLIKALFGLNDALH
;
A
#
# COMPACT_ATOMS: atom_id res chain seq x y z
N GLN A 1 -2.52 -18.02 -18.21
CA GLN A 1 -1.63 -17.26 -17.39
C GLN A 1 -2.13 -17.19 -15.95
N PHE A 2 -1.34 -17.62 -15.03
CA PHE A 2 -1.80 -17.73 -13.65
C PHE A 2 -1.32 -16.56 -12.81
N ALA A 3 -2.26 -15.96 -12.08
CA ALA A 3 -1.93 -14.98 -11.07
C ALA A 3 -1.48 -15.71 -9.82
N ILE A 4 -0.37 -15.29 -9.24
CA ILE A 4 0.15 -15.91 -8.03
C ILE A 4 -0.52 -15.23 -6.83
N ASP A 5 -1.13 -16.05 -5.97
CA ASP A 5 -1.80 -15.57 -4.77
C ASP A 5 -0.74 -15.15 -3.73
N PRO A 6 -0.70 -13.86 -3.37
CA PRO A 6 0.30 -13.40 -2.40
C PRO A 6 0.14 -14.04 -1.03
N GLU A 7 -1.09 -14.30 -0.59
CA GLU A 7 -1.31 -14.91 0.71
C GLU A 7 -0.71 -16.31 0.77
N GLN A 8 -0.92 -17.10 -0.27
CA GLN A 8 -0.36 -18.45 -0.33
C GLN A 8 1.15 -18.41 -0.42
N THR A 9 1.69 -17.48 -1.21
CA THR A 9 3.13 -17.32 -1.36
C THR A 9 3.78 -17.00 -0.02
N ILE A 10 3.19 -16.09 0.73
CA ILE A 10 3.70 -15.69 2.04
C ILE A 10 3.64 -16.87 3.01
N PHE A 11 2.51 -17.56 3.03
CA PHE A 11 2.34 -18.71 3.92
C PHE A 11 3.41 -19.77 3.63
N ASP A 12 3.62 -20.10 2.37
CA ASP A 12 4.61 -21.08 1.97
C ASP A 12 6.02 -20.65 2.38
N ALA A 13 6.35 -19.38 2.18
CA ALA A 13 7.68 -18.87 2.50
C ALA A 13 7.94 -18.93 4.01
N ILE A 14 6.93 -18.63 4.81
CA ILE A 14 7.05 -18.73 6.26
C ILE A 14 7.22 -20.19 6.70
N GLN A 15 6.43 -21.08 6.11
CA GLN A 15 6.50 -22.51 6.46
C GLN A 15 7.84 -23.11 6.09
N ARG A 16 8.46 -22.65 5.02
CA ARG A 16 9.77 -23.14 4.60
C ARG A 16 10.91 -22.47 5.31
N GLY A 17 10.62 -21.49 6.17
CA GLY A 17 11.66 -20.77 6.89
C GLY A 17 12.45 -19.81 6.03
N VAL A 18 11.95 -19.47 4.85
CA VAL A 18 12.62 -18.54 3.96
C VAL A 18 12.51 -17.11 4.48
N ILE A 19 11.36 -16.77 5.09
CA ILE A 19 11.15 -15.45 5.68
C ILE A 19 10.59 -15.62 7.08
N LYS A 20 10.73 -14.56 7.87
CA LYS A 20 10.14 -14.52 9.20
C LYS A 20 8.70 -14.03 9.10
N GLU A 21 7.91 -14.39 10.10
CA GLU A 21 6.51 -13.98 10.14
C GLU A 21 6.41 -12.58 10.76
N ASP A 22 6.94 -11.58 10.06
CA ASP A 22 6.85 -10.20 10.50
C ASP A 22 6.54 -9.29 9.32
N ALA A 23 6.12 -8.07 9.64
CA ALA A 23 5.66 -7.13 8.61
C ALA A 23 6.75 -6.77 7.61
N VAL A 24 7.98 -6.62 8.09
CA VAL A 24 9.09 -6.23 7.22
C VAL A 24 9.42 -7.32 6.21
N SER A 25 9.53 -8.56 6.71
CA SER A 25 9.84 -9.69 5.81
C SER A 25 8.73 -9.93 4.81
N VAL A 26 7.48 -9.89 5.26
CA VAL A 26 6.34 -10.11 4.38
C VAL A 26 6.25 -9.02 3.31
N SER A 27 6.43 -7.76 3.71
CA SER A 27 6.38 -6.67 2.75
C SER A 27 7.50 -6.77 1.73
N LYS A 28 8.67 -7.27 2.12
CA LYS A 28 9.77 -7.47 1.20
C LYS A 28 9.40 -8.46 0.11
N VAL A 29 8.76 -9.57 0.49
CA VAL A 29 8.32 -10.56 -0.50
C VAL A 29 7.35 -9.94 -1.48
N LEU A 30 6.36 -9.19 -0.99
CA LEU A 30 5.38 -8.55 -1.84
C LEU A 30 6.02 -7.53 -2.78
N PHE A 31 6.97 -6.77 -2.26
CA PHE A 31 7.63 -5.72 -3.03
C PHE A 31 8.54 -6.28 -4.11
N MET A 32 9.23 -7.39 -3.82
CA MET A 32 10.26 -7.92 -4.69
C MET A 32 9.74 -8.96 -5.69
N THR A 33 8.56 -9.52 -5.47
CA THR A 33 8.04 -10.58 -6.33
C THR A 33 7.12 -9.99 -7.38
N THR A 34 7.64 -9.82 -8.59
CA THR A 34 6.90 -9.15 -9.67
C THR A 34 5.82 -10.03 -10.28
N GLU A 35 5.84 -11.33 -10.02
CA GLU A 35 4.85 -12.26 -10.56
C GLU A 35 3.51 -12.21 -9.83
N LEU A 36 3.47 -11.56 -8.67
CA LEU A 36 2.24 -11.51 -7.89
C LEU A 36 1.20 -10.65 -8.59
N ASP A 37 -0.06 -11.08 -8.50
CA ASP A 37 -1.17 -10.33 -9.08
C ASP A 37 -1.40 -9.04 -8.29
N LYS A 38 -1.33 -7.92 -8.98
CA LYS A 38 -1.46 -6.60 -8.34
C LYS A 38 -2.82 -6.43 -7.68
N LYS A 39 -3.87 -6.98 -8.25
CA LYS A 39 -5.20 -6.89 -7.66
C LYS A 39 -5.24 -7.64 -6.33
N GLN A 40 -4.62 -8.81 -6.26
CA GLN A 40 -4.59 -9.58 -5.03
C GLN A 40 -3.68 -8.94 -3.99
N ILE A 41 -2.59 -8.29 -4.42
CA ILE A 41 -1.74 -7.55 -3.48
C ILE A 41 -2.55 -6.42 -2.85
N GLY A 42 -3.29 -5.66 -3.64
CA GLY A 42 -4.13 -4.59 -3.12
C GLY A 42 -5.17 -5.11 -2.13
N SER A 43 -5.80 -6.22 -2.45
CA SER A 43 -6.78 -6.83 -1.57
C SER A 43 -6.14 -7.31 -0.26
N TYR A 44 -4.98 -7.96 -0.35
CA TYR A 44 -4.27 -8.44 0.82
C TYR A 44 -3.86 -7.30 1.74
N LEU A 45 -3.28 -6.24 1.17
CA LEU A 45 -2.77 -5.11 1.94
C LEU A 45 -3.88 -4.26 2.54
N SER A 46 -5.09 -4.32 1.97
CA SER A 46 -6.20 -3.51 2.47
C SER A 46 -6.86 -4.10 3.70
N ARG A 47 -6.51 -5.32 4.10
CA ARG A 47 -7.05 -5.92 5.30
C ARG A 47 -6.49 -5.25 6.54
N ILE A 48 -7.36 -5.02 7.53
CA ILE A 48 -6.94 -4.33 8.74
C ILE A 48 -5.83 -5.10 9.46
N GLU A 49 -5.90 -6.42 9.48
CA GLU A 49 -4.87 -7.22 10.13
C GLU A 49 -3.51 -7.11 9.45
N ASN A 50 -3.47 -6.61 8.21
CA ASN A 50 -2.24 -6.49 7.45
C ASN A 50 -1.74 -5.05 7.35
N VAL A 51 -2.26 -4.15 8.18
CA VAL A 51 -1.87 -2.72 8.12
C VAL A 51 -0.38 -2.54 8.33
N LYS A 52 0.22 -3.30 9.24
CA LYS A 52 1.66 -3.20 9.48
C LYS A 52 2.46 -3.60 8.26
N VAL A 53 1.99 -4.61 7.53
CA VAL A 53 2.62 -5.03 6.28
C VAL A 53 2.48 -3.91 5.24
N LEU A 54 1.31 -3.30 5.17
CA LEU A 54 1.08 -2.20 4.24
C LEU A 54 2.01 -1.03 4.52
N LYS A 55 2.18 -0.66 5.79
CA LYS A 55 3.09 0.43 6.15
C LYS A 55 4.52 0.12 5.72
N SER A 56 5.00 -1.08 5.98
CA SER A 56 6.34 -1.48 5.56
C SER A 56 6.47 -1.52 4.05
N PHE A 57 5.42 -1.95 3.36
CA PHE A 57 5.40 -1.99 1.90
C PHE A 57 5.55 -0.57 1.33
N ILE A 58 4.80 0.38 1.87
CA ILE A 58 4.88 1.77 1.42
C ILE A 58 6.26 2.36 1.72
N ASP A 59 6.81 2.06 2.90
CA ASP A 59 8.12 2.60 3.28
C ASP A 59 9.23 2.13 2.36
N ARG A 60 9.08 1.00 1.71
CA ARG A 60 10.09 0.49 0.80
C ARG A 60 10.27 1.33 -0.45
N PHE A 61 9.26 2.12 -0.80
CA PHE A 61 9.37 3.03 -1.94
C PHE A 61 10.22 4.26 -1.65
N LYS A 62 10.40 4.58 -0.36
CA LYS A 62 11.22 5.72 0.08
C LYS A 62 10.77 7.03 -0.56
N PHE A 63 9.55 7.41 -0.25
CA PHE A 63 8.92 8.61 -0.83
C PHE A 63 9.40 9.91 -0.21
N HIS A 64 10.59 9.94 0.38
CA HIS A 64 11.17 11.16 0.96
C HIS A 64 11.34 12.21 -0.12
N HIS A 65 10.93 13.42 0.17
CA HIS A 65 11.06 14.57 -0.75
C HIS A 65 10.34 14.35 -2.08
N CYS A 66 9.33 13.50 -2.08
CA CYS A 66 8.56 13.16 -3.27
C CYS A 66 7.22 13.86 -3.20
N ARG A 67 6.78 14.45 -4.31
CA ARG A 67 5.46 15.05 -4.35
C ARG A 67 4.40 13.97 -4.16
N ILE A 68 3.28 14.36 -3.52
CA ILE A 68 2.26 13.38 -3.20
C ILE A 68 1.65 12.75 -4.45
N ASP A 69 1.49 13.52 -5.53
CA ASP A 69 0.93 12.97 -6.76
C ASP A 69 1.89 12.00 -7.44
N ASP A 70 3.19 12.30 -7.42
CA ASP A 70 4.19 11.39 -7.98
C ASP A 70 4.31 10.12 -7.15
N ALA A 71 4.33 10.27 -5.82
CA ALA A 71 4.39 9.12 -4.92
C ALA A 71 3.19 8.21 -5.12
N LEU A 72 2.01 8.81 -5.22
CA LEU A 72 0.78 8.05 -5.42
C LEU A 72 0.80 7.29 -6.74
N ARG A 73 1.30 7.94 -7.80
CA ARG A 73 1.40 7.28 -9.10
C ARG A 73 2.29 6.04 -9.03
N VAL A 74 3.43 6.16 -8.37
CA VAL A 74 4.34 5.02 -8.23
C VAL A 74 3.69 3.91 -7.41
N PHE A 75 3.03 4.27 -6.31
CA PHE A 75 2.34 3.29 -5.49
C PHE A 75 1.27 2.54 -6.29
N MET A 76 0.52 3.26 -7.13
CA MET A 76 -0.55 2.66 -7.93
C MET A 76 -0.03 1.78 -9.06
N LEU A 77 1.24 1.90 -9.40
CA LEU A 77 1.84 0.99 -10.37
C LEU A 77 2.12 -0.38 -9.76
N SER A 78 2.18 -0.46 -8.45
CA SER A 78 2.52 -1.70 -7.74
C SER A 78 1.31 -2.50 -7.30
N ILE A 79 0.15 -1.86 -7.18
CA ILE A 79 -1.07 -2.54 -6.74
C ILE A 79 -2.25 -2.03 -7.56
N ARG A 80 -3.36 -2.76 -7.47
CA ARG A 80 -4.63 -2.30 -7.99
C ARG A 80 -5.59 -2.10 -6.84
N LEU A 81 -6.35 -1.01 -6.89
CA LEU A 81 -7.33 -0.74 -5.84
C LEU A 81 -8.44 -1.78 -5.89
N PRO A 82 -8.86 -2.29 -4.74
CA PRO A 82 -10.02 -3.18 -4.69
C PRO A 82 -11.30 -2.40 -4.97
N ASN A 83 -12.39 -3.14 -5.20
CA ASN A 83 -13.68 -2.52 -5.49
C ASN A 83 -14.40 -2.04 -4.23
N ASP A 84 -13.98 -2.50 -3.07
CA ASP A 84 -14.61 -2.15 -1.80
C ASP A 84 -14.09 -0.80 -1.33
N LEU A 85 -14.99 0.15 -1.09
CA LEU A 85 -14.61 1.49 -0.67
C LEU A 85 -13.88 1.50 0.66
N GLN A 86 -14.24 0.62 1.59
CA GLN A 86 -13.52 0.54 2.85
C GLN A 86 -12.08 0.09 2.66
N ALA A 87 -11.88 -0.87 1.76
CA ALA A 87 -10.53 -1.33 1.45
C ALA A 87 -9.71 -0.22 0.81
N VAL A 88 -10.31 0.53 -0.11
CA VAL A 88 -9.65 1.67 -0.74
C VAL A 88 -9.26 2.69 0.32
N GLU A 89 -10.17 2.94 1.28
CA GLU A 89 -9.91 3.91 2.34
C GLU A 89 -8.70 3.49 3.18
N VAL A 90 -8.61 2.21 3.53
CA VAL A 90 -7.47 1.71 4.30
C VAL A 90 -6.17 1.94 3.53
N LEU A 91 -6.14 1.60 2.25
CA LEU A 91 -4.94 1.77 1.44
C LEU A 91 -4.53 3.23 1.34
N LEU A 92 -5.47 4.10 1.02
CA LEU A 92 -5.15 5.51 0.80
C LEU A 92 -4.84 6.24 2.09
N ALA A 93 -5.56 5.93 3.17
CA ALA A 93 -5.29 6.56 4.46
C ALA A 93 -3.91 6.17 4.98
N THR A 94 -3.54 4.91 4.84
CA THR A 94 -2.23 4.44 5.27
C THR A 94 -1.13 5.05 4.41
N PHE A 95 -1.36 5.14 3.09
CA PHE A 95 -0.41 5.80 2.20
C PHE A 95 -0.21 7.26 2.61
N ALA A 96 -1.30 7.98 2.88
CA ALA A 96 -1.22 9.38 3.28
C ALA A 96 -0.43 9.53 4.57
N SER A 97 -0.68 8.64 5.53
CA SER A 97 0.03 8.66 6.80
C SER A 97 1.53 8.45 6.62
N GLN A 98 1.91 7.46 5.85
CA GLN A 98 3.32 7.15 5.63
C GLN A 98 4.02 8.24 4.81
N TRP A 99 3.35 8.76 3.79
CA TRP A 99 3.93 9.85 2.99
C TRP A 99 4.13 11.09 3.84
N SER A 100 3.13 11.45 4.64
CA SER A 100 3.22 12.63 5.50
C SER A 100 4.34 12.48 6.52
N ALA A 101 4.50 11.28 7.08
CA ALA A 101 5.52 11.03 8.09
C ALA A 101 6.94 11.25 7.56
N VAL A 102 7.19 10.88 6.31
CA VAL A 102 8.52 11.02 5.72
C VAL A 102 8.71 12.35 4.99
N ASN A 103 7.66 13.18 4.93
CA ASN A 103 7.71 14.48 4.26
C ASN A 103 7.23 15.61 5.16
N GLN A 104 7.54 15.52 6.45
CA GLN A 104 7.06 16.51 7.41
C GLN A 104 7.53 17.92 7.09
N ALA A 105 8.69 18.05 6.48
CA ALA A 105 9.23 19.36 6.13
C ALA A 105 8.36 20.11 5.11
N ILE A 106 7.53 19.38 4.35
CA ILE A 106 6.62 20.00 3.39
C ILE A 106 5.46 20.70 4.09
N GLY A 107 5.12 20.23 5.31
CA GLY A 107 4.08 20.89 6.09
C GLY A 107 2.66 20.47 5.76
N ILE A 108 2.49 19.36 5.04
CA ILE A 108 1.16 18.84 4.73
C ILE A 108 0.81 17.79 5.76
N SER A 109 -0.27 18.02 6.51
CA SER A 109 -0.72 17.09 7.54
C SER A 109 -1.32 15.84 6.90
N GLN A 110 -1.42 14.77 7.70
CA GLN A 110 -2.01 13.52 7.23
C GLN A 110 -3.46 13.72 6.72
N PRO A 111 -4.35 14.44 7.45
CA PRO A 111 -5.70 14.64 6.93
C PRO A 111 -5.72 15.39 5.60
N LEU A 112 -4.87 16.39 5.44
CA LEU A 112 -4.81 17.13 4.19
C LEU A 112 -4.26 16.25 3.07
N ALA A 113 -3.23 15.45 3.36
CA ALA A 113 -2.69 14.53 2.37
C ALA A 113 -3.75 13.55 1.88
N LEU A 114 -4.56 13.01 2.80
CA LEU A 114 -5.62 12.09 2.42
C LEU A 114 -6.67 12.78 1.54
N ARG A 115 -7.01 14.02 1.86
CA ARG A 115 -7.97 14.77 1.06
C ARG A 115 -7.45 15.01 -0.36
N LEU A 116 -6.16 15.33 -0.48
CA LEU A 116 -5.54 15.51 -1.79
C LEU A 116 -5.57 14.22 -2.60
N ILE A 117 -5.26 13.10 -1.95
CA ILE A 117 -5.28 11.80 -2.61
C ILE A 117 -6.68 11.47 -3.11
N LYS A 118 -7.68 11.68 -2.26
CA LYS A 118 -9.07 11.41 -2.65
C LYS A 118 -9.50 12.28 -3.82
N ALA A 119 -9.06 13.53 -3.84
CA ALA A 119 -9.37 14.42 -4.94
C ALA A 119 -8.74 13.93 -6.24
N LEU A 120 -7.49 13.44 -6.17
CA LEU A 120 -6.81 12.93 -7.36
C LEU A 120 -7.50 11.70 -7.94
N PHE A 121 -8.17 10.92 -7.11
CA PHE A 121 -8.93 9.75 -7.56
C PHE A 121 -10.38 10.07 -7.86
N GLY A 122 -10.82 11.30 -7.65
CA GLY A 122 -12.23 11.62 -7.75
C GLY A 122 -13.06 11.06 -6.62
N LEU A 123 -12.44 10.64 -5.52
CA LEU A 123 -13.13 10.09 -4.37
C LEU A 123 -13.41 11.20 -3.37
N ASN A 124 -14.13 12.20 -3.81
CA ASN A 124 -14.44 13.34 -2.97
C ASN A 124 -15.90 13.28 -2.50
N ASP A 125 -16.36 14.38 -1.94
CA ASP A 125 -17.70 14.45 -1.35
C ASP A 125 -18.81 14.13 -2.33
N ALA A 126 -18.57 14.27 -3.61
CA ALA A 126 -19.58 13.99 -4.61
C ALA A 126 -19.96 12.51 -4.64
N LEU A 127 -19.15 11.65 -4.07
CA LEU A 127 -19.44 10.23 -4.02
C LEU A 127 -20.33 9.84 -2.84
N HIS A 128 -20.63 10.76 -2.00
CA HIS A 128 -21.36 10.45 -0.76
C HIS A 128 -22.76 10.96 -0.75
#